data_35b2cd524fac8ba5b1b19b9fe87395a2
#
_entry.id   35b2cd524fac8ba5b1b19b9fe87395a2
#
_cell.length_a   1.000
_cell.length_b   1.000
_cell.length_c   1.000
_cell.angle_alpha   90.00
_cell.angle_beta   90.00
_cell.angle_gamma   90.00
#
_symmetry.space_group_name_H-M   'P 1'
#
loop_
_entity.id
_entity.type
_entity.pdbx_description
1 polymer ?
#
loop_
_entity_poly.entity_id
_entity_poly.type
_entity_poly.pdbx_seq_one_letter_code
_entity_poly.pdbx_strand_id
1 'polypeptide(L)'
;PESFYKKSISITKQRIVDAVNKMEEEGADFIDVGGMSTAPYLSTMVSEKIEMTRIVNAVKIIQRTTNLPISVDTCRAAVAKEALELGVDIINDVTGLKYDPSMPKIIEKYYPSLILCAYSKKIITGNQLLETRQLFKKSLEIAKSVKIPRTKIVLDPAIGFFRKKGKNSFFTKINSDWVKRDLLILENLRSIKLNMPLLVSVSNKSFIGEILKKENPSDRLAGSLAAEVVCVLNGANIIRTHNVAETKEAITTAQKIS
;
A
#
# COMPACT_ATOMS: atom_id res chain seq x y z
N PRO A 1 0.77 -8.23 13.20
CA PRO A 1 1.77 -8.44 14.26
C PRO A 1 3.21 -8.42 13.76
N GLU A 2 3.45 -8.68 12.47
CA GLU A 2 4.79 -8.80 11.87
C GLU A 2 5.21 -7.58 11.04
N SER A 3 4.59 -6.40 11.21
CA SER A 3 4.96 -5.20 10.47
C SER A 3 6.44 -4.83 10.67
N PHE A 4 7.07 -4.29 9.62
CA PHE A 4 8.42 -3.75 9.69
C PHE A 4 8.52 -2.52 10.62
N TYR A 5 7.43 -1.81 10.83
CA TYR A 5 7.32 -0.69 11.75
C TYR A 5 6.56 -1.13 13.01
N LYS A 6 7.28 -1.39 14.10
CA LYS A 6 6.72 -1.97 15.33
C LYS A 6 5.58 -1.16 15.94
N LYS A 7 5.58 0.17 15.80
CA LYS A 7 4.51 1.05 16.29
C LYS A 7 3.19 0.86 15.57
N SER A 8 3.19 0.32 14.33
CA SER A 8 1.96 0.00 13.58
C SER A 8 1.36 -1.36 13.94
N ILE A 9 1.94 -2.08 14.91
CA ILE A 9 1.44 -3.40 15.32
C ILE A 9 0.36 -3.22 16.39
N SER A 10 -0.89 -3.49 16.04
CA SER A 10 -2.03 -3.46 16.94
C SER A 10 -2.64 -4.86 17.06
N ILE A 11 -2.36 -5.56 18.17
CA ILE A 11 -2.76 -6.96 18.40
C ILE A 11 -3.88 -7.11 19.43
N THR A 12 -4.16 -6.08 20.23
CA THR A 12 -5.26 -6.08 21.19
C THR A 12 -6.37 -5.15 20.73
N LYS A 13 -7.61 -5.45 21.14
CA LYS A 13 -8.77 -4.59 20.83
C LYS A 13 -8.51 -3.13 21.20
N GLN A 14 -8.02 -2.87 22.42
CA GLN A 14 -7.77 -1.50 22.90
C GLN A 14 -6.74 -0.77 22.01
N ARG A 15 -5.63 -1.40 21.65
CA ARG A 15 -4.64 -0.79 20.76
C ARG A 15 -5.18 -0.47 19.37
N ILE A 16 -6.10 -1.28 18.84
CA ILE A 16 -6.76 -0.98 17.56
C ILE A 16 -7.63 0.25 17.73
N VAL A 17 -8.45 0.31 18.78
CA VAL A 17 -9.32 1.47 19.07
C VAL A 17 -8.48 2.74 19.23
N ASP A 18 -7.43 2.71 20.08
CA ASP A 18 -6.57 3.88 20.31
C ASP A 18 -5.89 4.36 19.04
N ALA A 19 -5.41 3.42 18.20
CA ALA A 19 -4.75 3.76 16.94
C ALA A 19 -5.74 4.38 15.93
N VAL A 20 -6.96 3.86 15.85
CA VAL A 20 -8.00 4.37 14.95
C VAL A 20 -8.46 5.76 15.37
N ASN A 21 -8.78 5.95 16.65
CA ASN A 21 -9.18 7.26 17.19
C ASN A 21 -8.09 8.30 16.91
N LYS A 22 -6.83 7.96 17.21
CA LYS A 22 -5.69 8.85 16.93
C LYS A 22 -5.60 9.22 15.45
N MET A 23 -5.70 8.24 14.53
CA MET A 23 -5.63 8.51 13.08
C MET A 23 -6.79 9.39 12.61
N GLU A 24 -8.01 9.17 13.13
CA GLU A 24 -9.18 9.98 12.81
C GLU A 24 -9.04 11.41 13.34
N GLU A 25 -8.62 11.60 14.60
CA GLU A 25 -8.34 12.90 15.22
C GLU A 25 -7.24 13.67 14.46
N GLU A 26 -6.21 12.96 13.99
CA GLU A 26 -5.14 13.51 13.16
C GLU A 26 -5.58 13.79 11.71
N GLY A 27 -6.81 13.39 11.34
CA GLY A 27 -7.46 13.70 10.07
C GLY A 27 -7.12 12.74 8.94
N ALA A 28 -6.99 11.45 9.21
CA ALA A 28 -6.94 10.42 8.16
C ALA A 28 -8.25 10.42 7.35
N ASP A 29 -8.14 10.14 6.04
CA ASP A 29 -9.29 10.07 5.14
C ASP A 29 -9.85 8.64 5.04
N PHE A 30 -9.06 7.62 5.32
CA PHE A 30 -9.45 6.21 5.43
C PHE A 30 -8.39 5.42 6.22
N ILE A 31 -8.81 4.25 6.72
CA ILE A 31 -7.91 3.35 7.49
C ILE A 31 -7.54 2.15 6.64
N ASP A 32 -6.22 1.88 6.49
CA ASP A 32 -5.71 0.70 5.78
C ASP A 32 -5.20 -0.35 6.77
N VAL A 33 -5.78 -1.56 6.75
CA VAL A 33 -5.49 -2.63 7.69
C VAL A 33 -5.01 -3.89 7.00
N GLY A 34 -3.91 -4.47 7.51
CA GLY A 34 -3.34 -5.72 7.00
C GLY A 34 -3.21 -6.81 8.07
N GLY A 35 -3.48 -8.05 7.72
CA GLY A 35 -3.38 -9.22 8.60
C GLY A 35 -1.98 -9.83 8.69
N MET A 36 -1.08 -9.49 7.77
CA MET A 36 0.32 -9.90 7.74
C MET A 36 1.19 -8.81 7.10
N SER A 37 2.50 -8.89 7.28
CA SER A 37 3.43 -8.03 6.54
C SER A 37 3.82 -8.68 5.21
N THR A 38 3.73 -7.90 4.13
CA THR A 38 4.19 -8.28 2.79
C THR A 38 5.58 -7.73 2.45
N ALA A 39 6.25 -7.07 3.41
CA ALA A 39 7.58 -6.51 3.20
C ALA A 39 8.58 -7.57 2.68
N PRO A 40 9.27 -7.33 1.56
CA PRO A 40 10.05 -8.36 0.86
C PRO A 40 11.18 -8.99 1.69
N TYR A 41 11.74 -8.25 2.62
CA TYR A 41 12.88 -8.68 3.46
C TYR A 41 12.46 -9.40 4.75
N LEU A 42 11.17 -9.49 5.05
CA LEU A 42 10.64 -10.19 6.22
C LEU A 42 10.15 -11.60 5.85
N SER A 43 10.37 -12.54 6.76
CA SER A 43 9.81 -13.90 6.67
C SER A 43 8.55 -13.97 7.55
N THR A 44 7.48 -13.31 7.10
CA THR A 44 6.27 -13.04 7.90
C THR A 44 5.01 -13.64 7.33
N MET A 45 5.17 -14.59 6.40
CA MET A 45 4.06 -15.31 5.81
C MET A 45 3.29 -16.10 6.88
N VAL A 46 2.00 -15.80 7.00
CA VAL A 46 1.06 -16.57 7.82
C VAL A 46 0.12 -17.35 6.93
N SER A 47 -0.55 -18.37 7.51
CA SER A 47 -1.61 -19.08 6.77
C SER A 47 -2.78 -18.16 6.44
N GLU A 48 -3.53 -18.48 5.39
CA GLU A 48 -4.72 -17.74 4.99
C GLU A 48 -5.73 -17.62 6.14
N LYS A 49 -5.93 -18.72 6.89
CA LYS A 49 -6.82 -18.73 8.07
C LYS A 49 -6.39 -17.76 9.15
N ILE A 50 -5.09 -17.65 9.41
CA ILE A 50 -4.56 -16.68 10.41
C ILE A 50 -4.75 -15.25 9.92
N GLU A 51 -4.42 -14.96 8.67
CA GLU A 51 -4.63 -13.63 8.07
C GLU A 51 -6.11 -13.24 8.13
N MET A 52 -7.00 -14.12 7.67
CA MET A 52 -8.45 -13.94 7.71
C MET A 52 -8.97 -13.63 9.12
N THR A 53 -8.58 -14.43 10.10
CA THR A 53 -8.99 -14.21 11.49
C THR A 53 -8.56 -12.83 12.00
N ARG A 54 -7.33 -12.41 11.69
CA ARG A 54 -6.80 -11.10 12.08
C ARG A 54 -7.58 -9.96 11.43
N ILE A 55 -7.83 -10.06 10.12
CA ILE A 55 -8.58 -9.04 9.35
C ILE A 55 -10.02 -8.95 9.85
N VAL A 56 -10.74 -10.06 9.96
CA VAL A 56 -12.13 -10.06 10.44
C VAL A 56 -12.26 -9.43 11.83
N ASN A 57 -11.36 -9.77 12.75
CA ASN A 57 -11.37 -9.18 14.08
C ASN A 57 -11.06 -7.68 14.05
N ALA A 58 -10.06 -7.27 13.29
CA ALA A 58 -9.67 -5.87 13.19
C ALA A 58 -10.80 -5.03 12.53
N VAL A 59 -11.35 -5.46 11.41
CA VAL A 59 -12.44 -4.77 10.70
C VAL A 59 -13.65 -4.56 11.62
N LYS A 60 -14.09 -5.60 12.35
CA LYS A 60 -15.22 -5.48 13.30
C LYS A 60 -14.95 -4.47 14.43
N ILE A 61 -13.70 -4.32 14.86
CA ILE A 61 -13.32 -3.32 15.88
C ILE A 61 -13.33 -1.93 15.24
N ILE A 62 -12.69 -1.77 14.08
CA ILE A 62 -12.58 -0.48 13.37
C ILE A 62 -13.97 0.08 13.06
N GLN A 63 -14.89 -0.73 12.50
CA GLN A 63 -16.26 -0.33 12.20
C GLN A 63 -17.09 0.15 13.41
N ARG A 64 -16.72 -0.27 14.62
CA ARG A 64 -17.36 0.19 15.88
C ARG A 64 -16.68 1.45 16.44
N THR A 65 -15.53 1.82 15.91
CA THR A 65 -14.70 2.91 16.44
C THR A 65 -14.80 4.17 15.58
N THR A 66 -14.92 4.02 14.26
CA THR A 66 -14.96 5.15 13.31
C THR A 66 -15.91 4.88 12.15
N ASN A 67 -16.36 5.95 11.49
CA ASN A 67 -17.11 5.91 10.22
C ASN A 67 -16.19 6.11 8.99
N LEU A 68 -14.87 6.21 9.16
CA LEU A 68 -13.95 6.33 8.04
C LEU A 68 -14.00 5.08 7.15
N PRO A 69 -13.87 5.23 5.83
CA PRO A 69 -13.75 4.10 4.91
C PRO A 69 -12.62 3.15 5.32
N ILE A 70 -12.83 1.86 5.13
CA ILE A 70 -11.85 0.83 5.49
C ILE A 70 -11.24 0.22 4.22
N SER A 71 -9.92 0.21 4.16
CA SER A 71 -9.11 -0.50 3.18
C SER A 71 -8.52 -1.76 3.81
N VAL A 72 -8.57 -2.88 3.10
CA VAL A 72 -7.93 -4.13 3.53
C VAL A 72 -6.79 -4.49 2.60
N ASP A 73 -5.55 -4.53 3.16
CA ASP A 73 -4.33 -4.95 2.47
C ASP A 73 -4.25 -6.48 2.45
N THR A 74 -4.66 -7.07 1.33
CA THR A 74 -4.57 -8.50 1.07
C THR A 74 -4.50 -8.81 -0.42
N CYS A 75 -3.76 -9.87 -0.77
CA CYS A 75 -3.70 -10.44 -2.11
C CYS A 75 -4.37 -11.83 -2.20
N ARG A 76 -5.07 -12.27 -1.15
CA ARG A 76 -5.78 -13.55 -1.07
C ARG A 76 -7.27 -13.35 -1.24
N ALA A 77 -7.86 -14.00 -2.23
CA ALA A 77 -9.27 -13.87 -2.57
C ALA A 77 -10.21 -14.26 -1.43
N ALA A 78 -9.89 -15.31 -0.67
CA ALA A 78 -10.71 -15.72 0.46
C ALA A 78 -10.71 -14.68 1.59
N VAL A 79 -9.58 -14.04 1.88
CA VAL A 79 -9.48 -12.97 2.88
C VAL A 79 -10.24 -11.73 2.41
N ALA A 80 -10.08 -11.34 1.12
CA ALA A 80 -10.81 -10.22 0.53
C ALA A 80 -12.32 -10.45 0.57
N LYS A 81 -12.79 -11.68 0.27
CA LYS A 81 -14.20 -12.06 0.34
C LYS A 81 -14.78 -11.81 1.74
N GLU A 82 -14.16 -12.34 2.78
CA GLU A 82 -14.64 -12.16 4.16
C GLU A 82 -14.64 -10.70 4.60
N ALA A 83 -13.62 -9.92 4.20
CA ALA A 83 -13.57 -8.49 4.46
C ALA A 83 -14.74 -7.74 3.77
N LEU A 84 -15.00 -8.06 2.50
CA LEU A 84 -16.09 -7.45 1.72
C LEU A 84 -17.49 -7.86 2.23
N GLU A 85 -17.66 -9.08 2.74
CA GLU A 85 -18.89 -9.52 3.42
C GLU A 85 -19.15 -8.75 4.73
N LEU A 86 -18.12 -8.20 5.34
CA LEU A 86 -18.22 -7.29 6.48
C LEU A 86 -18.51 -5.84 6.06
N GLY A 87 -18.53 -5.51 4.76
CA GLY A 87 -18.80 -4.16 4.26
C GLY A 87 -17.57 -3.27 4.16
N VAL A 88 -16.37 -3.84 3.95
CA VAL A 88 -15.15 -3.08 3.67
C VAL A 88 -15.27 -2.38 2.31
N ASP A 89 -14.78 -1.14 2.23
CA ASP A 89 -14.95 -0.26 1.06
C ASP A 89 -13.90 -0.49 -0.03
N ILE A 90 -12.66 -0.85 0.38
CA ILE A 90 -11.48 -0.84 -0.48
C ILE A 90 -10.67 -2.14 -0.29
N ILE A 91 -10.26 -2.75 -1.39
CA ILE A 91 -9.23 -3.80 -1.38
C ILE A 91 -7.91 -3.22 -1.90
N ASN A 92 -6.88 -3.28 -1.06
CA ASN A 92 -5.52 -2.90 -1.39
C ASN A 92 -4.72 -4.17 -1.72
N ASP A 93 -4.54 -4.43 -3.01
CA ASP A 93 -3.83 -5.63 -3.48
C ASP A 93 -2.41 -5.29 -3.95
N VAL A 94 -1.43 -5.63 -3.10
CA VAL A 94 0.01 -5.43 -3.39
C VAL A 94 0.49 -6.18 -4.65
N THR A 95 -0.33 -7.07 -5.20
CA THR A 95 -0.03 -7.82 -6.43
C THR A 95 -0.83 -7.33 -7.65
N GLY A 96 -1.72 -6.36 -7.47
CA GLY A 96 -2.51 -5.77 -8.54
C GLY A 96 -3.35 -6.81 -9.29
N LEU A 97 -4.06 -7.66 -8.59
CA LEU A 97 -4.94 -8.75 -9.06
C LEU A 97 -4.20 -9.90 -9.79
N LYS A 98 -2.86 -10.02 -9.63
CA LYS A 98 -2.04 -10.97 -10.40
C LYS A 98 -1.57 -12.20 -9.62
N TYR A 99 -1.79 -12.24 -8.29
CA TYR A 99 -1.33 -13.35 -7.45
C TYR A 99 -2.36 -14.47 -7.34
N ASP A 100 -3.55 -14.17 -6.85
CA ASP A 100 -4.64 -15.13 -6.65
C ASP A 100 -5.60 -15.11 -7.84
N PRO A 101 -5.72 -16.21 -8.60
CA PRO A 101 -6.59 -16.27 -9.78
C PRO A 101 -8.09 -16.14 -9.45
N SER A 102 -8.48 -16.34 -8.20
CA SER A 102 -9.86 -16.18 -7.73
C SER A 102 -10.21 -14.73 -7.38
N MET A 103 -9.20 -13.86 -7.15
CA MET A 103 -9.43 -12.46 -6.75
C MET A 103 -10.33 -11.70 -7.74
N PRO A 104 -10.16 -11.78 -9.07
CA PRO A 104 -11.02 -11.05 -10.00
C PRO A 104 -12.51 -11.40 -9.86
N LYS A 105 -12.86 -12.67 -9.60
CA LYS A 105 -14.27 -13.09 -9.37
C LYS A 105 -14.85 -12.50 -8.10
N ILE A 106 -14.06 -12.39 -7.05
CA ILE A 106 -14.49 -11.74 -5.79
C ILE A 106 -14.73 -10.25 -6.02
N ILE A 107 -13.78 -9.59 -6.71
CA ILE A 107 -13.92 -8.17 -7.07
C ILE A 107 -15.15 -7.91 -7.94
N GLU A 108 -15.44 -8.76 -8.93
CA GLU A 108 -16.64 -8.65 -9.76
C GLU A 108 -17.93 -8.75 -8.93
N LYS A 109 -17.97 -9.68 -7.97
CA LYS A 109 -19.14 -9.94 -7.14
C LYS A 109 -19.48 -8.80 -6.18
N TYR A 110 -18.46 -8.25 -5.50
CA TYR A 110 -18.67 -7.27 -4.42
C TYR A 110 -18.46 -5.83 -4.87
N TYR A 111 -17.83 -5.60 -6.00
CA TYR A 111 -17.66 -4.30 -6.64
C TYR A 111 -16.98 -3.22 -5.76
N PRO A 112 -15.90 -3.52 -5.01
CA PRO A 112 -15.22 -2.56 -4.15
C PRO A 112 -14.44 -1.51 -4.95
N SER A 113 -13.92 -0.50 -4.26
CA SER A 113 -12.81 0.30 -4.76
C SER A 113 -11.50 -0.48 -4.63
N LEU A 114 -10.50 -0.17 -5.48
CA LEU A 114 -9.26 -0.93 -5.56
C LEU A 114 -8.03 -0.03 -5.46
N ILE A 115 -7.04 -0.47 -4.68
CA ILE A 115 -5.67 0.02 -4.76
C ILE A 115 -4.85 -1.11 -5.39
N LEU A 116 -4.26 -0.86 -6.58
CA LEU A 116 -3.57 -1.87 -7.37
C LEU A 116 -2.08 -1.57 -7.48
N CYS A 117 -1.25 -2.39 -6.82
CA CYS A 117 0.19 -2.21 -6.85
C CYS A 117 0.83 -2.76 -8.15
N ALA A 118 1.91 -2.10 -8.56
CA ALA A 118 2.78 -2.60 -9.61
C ALA A 118 3.48 -3.89 -9.15
N TYR A 119 3.17 -5.02 -9.78
CA TYR A 119 3.71 -6.33 -9.38
C TYR A 119 3.95 -7.25 -10.58
N SER A 120 4.99 -8.07 -10.49
CA SER A 120 5.26 -9.16 -11.44
C SER A 120 5.84 -10.38 -10.74
N LYS A 121 5.34 -11.58 -11.11
CA LYS A 121 5.98 -12.85 -10.76
C LYS A 121 7.28 -13.08 -11.55
N LYS A 122 7.42 -12.43 -12.72
CA LYS A 122 8.61 -12.50 -13.58
C LYS A 122 9.60 -11.42 -13.17
N ILE A 123 10.89 -11.70 -13.39
CA ILE A 123 11.94 -10.68 -13.23
C ILE A 123 11.72 -9.52 -14.19
N ILE A 124 11.85 -8.31 -13.70
CA ILE A 124 11.77 -7.08 -14.48
C ILE A 124 13.18 -6.58 -14.79
N THR A 125 13.44 -6.32 -16.07
CA THR A 125 14.68 -5.79 -16.59
C THR A 125 14.40 -4.58 -17.47
N GLY A 126 15.43 -3.77 -17.79
CA GLY A 126 15.26 -2.62 -18.69
C GLY A 126 14.72 -1.37 -18.02
N ASN A 127 13.97 -0.56 -18.77
CA ASN A 127 13.48 0.74 -18.32
C ASN A 127 12.37 0.61 -17.28
N GLN A 128 12.68 0.97 -16.05
CA GLN A 128 11.80 0.77 -14.90
C GLN A 128 10.51 1.62 -14.95
N LEU A 129 10.52 2.78 -15.61
CA LEU A 129 9.31 3.60 -15.83
C LEU A 129 8.36 2.90 -16.81
N LEU A 130 8.87 2.45 -17.94
CA LEU A 130 8.07 1.73 -18.93
C LEU A 130 7.51 0.42 -18.35
N GLU A 131 8.33 -0.34 -17.64
CA GLU A 131 7.90 -1.58 -17.00
C GLU A 131 6.82 -1.34 -15.95
N THR A 132 6.96 -0.31 -15.09
CA THR A 132 5.92 0.03 -14.11
C THR A 132 4.59 0.37 -14.81
N ARG A 133 4.63 1.13 -15.91
CA ARG A 133 3.42 1.42 -16.72
C ARG A 133 2.80 0.14 -17.30
N GLN A 134 3.60 -0.81 -17.78
CA GLN A 134 3.12 -2.09 -18.31
C GLN A 134 2.45 -2.94 -17.22
N LEU A 135 3.02 -2.95 -16.01
CA LEU A 135 2.43 -3.64 -14.86
C LEU A 135 1.07 -3.05 -14.48
N PHE A 136 0.93 -1.73 -14.51
CA PHE A 136 -0.35 -1.05 -14.30
C PHE A 136 -1.37 -1.38 -15.38
N LYS A 137 -0.96 -1.34 -16.67
CA LYS A 137 -1.86 -1.72 -17.78
C LYS A 137 -2.43 -3.13 -17.60
N LYS A 138 -1.59 -4.11 -17.23
CA LYS A 138 -2.04 -5.48 -16.96
C LYS A 138 -3.06 -5.55 -15.82
N SER A 139 -2.84 -4.82 -14.72
CA SER A 139 -3.81 -4.75 -13.62
C SER A 139 -5.14 -4.11 -14.07
N LEU A 140 -5.06 -3.04 -14.86
CA LEU A 140 -6.24 -2.36 -15.42
C LEU A 140 -7.02 -3.25 -16.41
N GLU A 141 -6.32 -4.08 -17.19
CA GLU A 141 -6.94 -5.05 -18.10
C GLU A 141 -7.72 -6.13 -17.31
N ILE A 142 -7.13 -6.65 -16.22
CA ILE A 142 -7.83 -7.59 -15.32
C ILE A 142 -9.06 -6.92 -14.69
N ALA A 143 -8.92 -5.72 -14.13
CA ALA A 143 -10.03 -5.00 -13.53
C ALA A 143 -11.16 -4.72 -14.56
N LYS A 144 -10.79 -4.36 -15.81
CA LYS A 144 -11.73 -4.16 -16.90
C LYS A 144 -12.48 -5.45 -17.27
N SER A 145 -11.81 -6.61 -17.27
CA SER A 145 -12.43 -7.90 -17.60
C SER A 145 -13.54 -8.30 -16.61
N VAL A 146 -13.47 -7.78 -15.38
CA VAL A 146 -14.49 -7.95 -14.33
C VAL A 146 -15.32 -6.67 -14.10
N LYS A 147 -15.39 -5.81 -15.11
CA LYS A 147 -16.25 -4.63 -15.20
C LYS A 147 -16.03 -3.55 -14.12
N ILE A 148 -14.88 -3.52 -13.47
CA ILE A 148 -14.56 -2.45 -12.52
C ILE A 148 -14.14 -1.19 -13.30
N PRO A 149 -14.84 -0.06 -13.12
CA PRO A 149 -14.51 1.17 -13.82
C PRO A 149 -13.26 1.83 -13.24
N ARG A 150 -12.56 2.58 -14.09
CA ARG A 150 -11.34 3.31 -13.68
C ARG A 150 -11.56 4.28 -12.53
N THR A 151 -12.76 4.79 -12.35
CA THR A 151 -13.15 5.69 -11.25
C THR A 151 -13.11 5.04 -9.86
N LYS A 152 -13.06 3.71 -9.81
CA LYS A 152 -12.92 2.93 -8.56
C LYS A 152 -11.49 2.42 -8.33
N ILE A 153 -10.51 2.87 -9.13
CA ILE A 153 -9.14 2.32 -9.08
C ILE A 153 -8.13 3.42 -8.79
N VAL A 154 -7.26 3.14 -7.83
CA VAL A 154 -6.03 3.88 -7.52
C VAL A 154 -4.85 2.97 -7.84
N LEU A 155 -3.77 3.51 -8.41
CA LEU A 155 -2.54 2.76 -8.69
C LEU A 155 -1.49 3.05 -7.62
N ASP A 156 -0.69 2.03 -7.26
CA ASP A 156 0.47 2.17 -6.36
C ASP A 156 1.74 1.66 -7.05
N PRO A 157 2.79 2.49 -7.19
CA PRO A 157 4.04 2.10 -7.86
C PRO A 157 4.88 1.08 -7.08
N ALA A 158 4.39 0.60 -5.94
CA ALA A 158 5.00 -0.43 -5.10
C ALA A 158 6.43 -0.08 -4.65
N ILE A 159 6.63 1.16 -4.17
CA ILE A 159 7.90 1.60 -3.61
C ILE A 159 8.33 0.65 -2.48
N GLY A 160 9.57 0.17 -2.54
CA GLY A 160 10.09 -0.78 -1.57
C GLY A 160 9.80 -2.26 -1.88
N PHE A 161 9.03 -2.57 -2.93
CA PHE A 161 8.66 -3.94 -3.29
C PHE A 161 9.42 -4.51 -4.51
N PHE A 162 10.27 -3.72 -5.13
CA PHE A 162 11.17 -4.19 -6.19
C PHE A 162 12.53 -4.49 -5.60
N ARG A 163 12.97 -5.76 -5.63
CA ARG A 163 14.19 -6.25 -4.96
C ARG A 163 14.95 -7.27 -5.80
N LYS A 164 16.27 -7.38 -5.58
CA LYS A 164 17.07 -8.48 -6.15
C LYS A 164 16.73 -9.82 -5.52
N LYS A 165 16.45 -9.81 -4.21
CA LYS A 165 16.08 -11.00 -3.40
C LYS A 165 14.99 -10.62 -2.41
N GLY A 166 14.13 -11.56 -2.06
CA GLY A 166 13.09 -11.41 -1.04
C GLY A 166 12.82 -12.74 -0.34
N LYS A 167 12.15 -12.67 0.82
CA LYS A 167 11.82 -13.82 1.67
C LYS A 167 10.37 -14.28 1.53
N ASN A 168 9.58 -13.61 0.69
CA ASN A 168 8.19 -13.96 0.40
C ASN A 168 7.89 -13.82 -1.10
N SER A 169 6.65 -14.08 -1.54
CA SER A 169 6.23 -14.06 -2.94
C SER A 169 5.67 -12.72 -3.41
N PHE A 170 5.55 -11.71 -2.54
CA PHE A 170 4.82 -10.48 -2.80
C PHE A 170 5.73 -9.33 -3.24
N PHE A 171 6.86 -9.62 -3.83
CA PHE A 171 7.76 -8.63 -4.39
C PHE A 171 8.04 -8.91 -5.87
N THR A 172 8.44 -7.89 -6.59
CA THR A 172 8.90 -8.01 -7.98
C THR A 172 10.41 -8.11 -8.01
N LYS A 173 10.94 -9.17 -8.63
CA LYS A 173 12.38 -9.37 -8.78
C LYS A 173 12.93 -8.45 -9.85
N ILE A 174 14.04 -7.74 -9.53
CA ILE A 174 14.81 -6.91 -10.45
C ILE A 174 16.30 -7.25 -10.36
N ASN A 175 17.05 -6.96 -11.42
CA ASN A 175 18.51 -7.11 -11.46
C ASN A 175 19.25 -5.79 -11.20
N SER A 176 18.56 -4.66 -11.23
CA SER A 176 19.10 -3.31 -11.01
C SER A 176 19.16 -2.94 -9.52
N ASP A 177 19.73 -1.76 -9.24
CA ASP A 177 19.73 -1.16 -7.91
C ASP A 177 18.28 -0.74 -7.54
N TRP A 178 17.77 -1.29 -6.45
CA TRP A 178 16.40 -1.07 -6.01
C TRP A 178 16.19 0.32 -5.42
N VAL A 179 17.21 0.93 -4.78
CA VAL A 179 17.11 2.30 -4.26
C VAL A 179 17.02 3.28 -5.42
N LYS A 180 17.92 3.15 -6.40
CA LYS A 180 17.89 3.96 -7.62
C LYS A 180 16.56 3.81 -8.37
N ARG A 181 16.02 2.58 -8.43
CA ARG A 181 14.69 2.33 -9.02
C ARG A 181 13.60 3.09 -8.27
N ASP A 182 13.58 3.00 -6.94
CA ASP A 182 12.55 3.66 -6.14
C ASP A 182 12.63 5.18 -6.30
N LEU A 183 13.82 5.77 -6.25
CA LEU A 183 14.05 7.21 -6.48
C LEU A 183 13.61 7.65 -7.88
N LEU A 184 13.98 6.90 -8.92
CA LEU A 184 13.57 7.18 -10.30
C LEU A 184 12.04 7.21 -10.46
N ILE A 185 11.32 6.29 -9.80
CA ILE A 185 9.86 6.24 -9.82
C ILE A 185 9.27 7.46 -9.09
N LEU A 186 9.78 7.79 -7.91
CA LEU A 186 9.29 8.93 -7.12
C LEU A 186 9.49 10.28 -7.82
N GLU A 187 10.60 10.42 -8.54
CA GLU A 187 10.87 11.59 -9.39
C GLU A 187 9.87 11.72 -10.55
N ASN A 188 9.41 10.59 -11.09
CA ASN A 188 8.65 10.52 -12.35
C ASN A 188 7.20 10.06 -12.18
N LEU A 189 6.55 10.31 -11.05
CA LEU A 189 5.18 9.85 -10.76
C LEU A 189 4.17 10.27 -11.83
N ARG A 190 4.24 11.53 -12.31
CA ARG A 190 3.34 12.03 -13.37
C ARG A 190 3.44 11.22 -14.66
N SER A 191 4.63 10.71 -15.00
CA SER A 191 4.86 9.96 -16.23
C SER A 191 4.29 8.55 -16.19
N ILE A 192 4.14 7.95 -15.01
CA ILE A 192 3.69 6.57 -14.84
C ILE A 192 2.19 6.42 -14.57
N LYS A 193 1.49 7.46 -14.18
CA LYS A 193 0.11 7.38 -13.63
C LYS A 193 -1.00 7.00 -14.61
N LEU A 194 -0.78 6.97 -15.92
CA LEU A 194 -1.77 6.57 -16.93
C LEU A 194 -3.12 7.32 -16.85
N ASN A 195 -3.11 8.59 -16.44
CA ASN A 195 -4.30 9.40 -16.12
C ASN A 195 -5.18 8.76 -15.01
N MET A 196 -4.54 8.12 -14.02
CA MET A 196 -5.17 7.52 -12.85
C MET A 196 -4.64 8.20 -11.58
N PRO A 197 -5.41 8.22 -10.48
CA PRO A 197 -4.86 8.62 -9.20
C PRO A 197 -3.77 7.65 -8.75
N LEU A 198 -2.72 8.18 -8.10
CA LEU A 198 -1.65 7.41 -7.49
C LEU A 198 -1.72 7.50 -5.98
N LEU A 199 -1.67 6.34 -5.32
CA LEU A 199 -1.30 6.21 -3.92
C LEU A 199 0.20 5.93 -3.85
N VAL A 200 0.89 6.59 -2.93
CA VAL A 200 2.31 6.34 -2.66
C VAL A 200 2.52 6.10 -1.16
N SER A 201 3.22 5.03 -0.84
CA SER A 201 3.60 4.69 0.54
C SER A 201 5.12 4.71 0.66
N VAL A 202 5.64 5.75 1.32
CA VAL A 202 7.10 5.93 1.55
C VAL A 202 7.46 5.98 3.04
N SER A 203 6.48 6.15 3.91
CA SER A 203 6.66 6.30 5.35
C SER A 203 7.52 5.20 5.95
N ASN A 204 8.63 5.58 6.58
CA ASN A 204 9.61 4.74 7.27
C ASN A 204 10.25 3.63 6.41
N LYS A 205 10.14 3.70 5.07
CA LYS A 205 10.64 2.65 4.17
C LYS A 205 12.16 2.55 4.13
N SER A 206 12.64 1.37 3.74
CA SER A 206 14.06 1.01 3.78
C SER A 206 14.95 1.87 2.88
N PHE A 207 14.44 2.41 1.74
CA PHE A 207 15.24 3.29 0.90
C PHE A 207 15.66 4.59 1.64
N ILE A 208 14.79 5.12 2.51
CA ILE A 208 15.11 6.27 3.37
C ILE A 208 16.23 5.88 4.35
N GLY A 209 16.14 4.66 4.92
CA GLY A 209 17.17 4.14 5.79
C GLY A 209 18.52 4.01 5.11
N GLU A 210 18.54 3.56 3.85
CA GLU A 210 19.79 3.49 3.04
C GLU A 210 20.40 4.87 2.78
N ILE A 211 19.57 5.86 2.42
CA ILE A 211 20.03 7.24 2.15
C ILE A 211 20.59 7.89 3.41
N LEU A 212 19.86 7.77 4.52
CA LEU A 212 20.17 8.46 5.78
C LEU A 212 21.07 7.67 6.72
N LYS A 213 21.44 6.42 6.36
CA LYS A 213 22.18 5.48 7.22
C LYS A 213 21.45 5.23 8.55
N LYS A 214 20.11 5.11 8.50
CA LYS A 214 19.25 4.86 9.65
C LYS A 214 18.63 3.46 9.57
N GLU A 215 19.13 2.56 10.39
CA GLU A 215 18.67 1.17 10.42
C GLU A 215 17.27 1.05 11.01
N ASN A 216 17.02 1.75 12.14
CA ASN A 216 15.73 1.70 12.82
C ASN A 216 14.67 2.52 12.04
N PRO A 217 13.54 1.91 11.63
CA PRO A 217 12.47 2.63 10.95
C PRO A 217 11.90 3.83 11.75
N SER A 218 11.93 3.76 13.09
CA SER A 218 11.44 4.86 13.95
C SER A 218 12.25 6.15 13.83
N ASP A 219 13.48 6.09 13.31
CA ASP A 219 14.37 7.25 13.20
C ASP A 219 14.24 7.96 11.83
N ARG A 220 13.30 7.48 10.97
CA ARG A 220 13.16 7.93 9.58
C ARG A 220 12.07 8.98 9.37
N LEU A 221 11.49 9.55 10.44
CA LEU A 221 10.37 10.49 10.34
C LEU A 221 10.66 11.66 9.40
N ALA A 222 11.71 12.43 9.66
CA ALA A 222 12.07 13.59 8.83
C ALA A 222 12.28 13.23 7.33
N GLY A 223 12.96 12.09 7.06
CA GLY A 223 13.14 11.59 5.70
C GLY A 223 11.82 11.12 5.07
N SER A 224 10.90 10.57 5.86
CA SER A 224 9.57 10.18 5.40
C SER A 224 8.75 11.39 4.97
N LEU A 225 8.68 12.42 5.82
CA LEU A 225 7.95 13.67 5.53
C LEU A 225 8.50 14.37 4.28
N ALA A 226 9.82 14.47 4.16
CA ALA A 226 10.46 15.03 2.97
C ALA A 226 10.09 14.23 1.70
N ALA A 227 10.13 12.89 1.76
CA ALA A 227 9.76 12.04 0.64
C ALA A 227 8.26 12.14 0.30
N GLU A 228 7.38 12.21 1.29
CA GLU A 228 5.93 12.37 1.11
C GLU A 228 5.58 13.70 0.43
N VAL A 229 6.19 14.81 0.85
CA VAL A 229 6.05 16.13 0.20
C VAL A 229 6.50 16.04 -1.27
N VAL A 230 7.69 15.48 -1.54
CA VAL A 230 8.19 15.31 -2.92
C VAL A 230 7.23 14.47 -3.75
N CYS A 231 6.66 13.41 -3.18
CA CYS A 231 5.66 12.58 -3.87
C CYS A 231 4.44 13.40 -4.30
N VAL A 232 3.90 14.23 -3.41
CA VAL A 232 2.74 15.08 -3.73
C VAL A 232 3.09 16.07 -4.82
N LEU A 233 4.22 16.78 -4.72
CA LEU A 233 4.70 17.72 -5.73
C LEU A 233 4.92 17.04 -7.09
N ASN A 234 5.32 15.76 -7.10
CA ASN A 234 5.50 14.95 -8.30
C ASN A 234 4.23 14.27 -8.81
N GLY A 235 3.07 14.48 -8.16
CA GLY A 235 1.77 14.07 -8.68
C GLY A 235 1.12 12.87 -8.00
N ALA A 236 1.56 12.48 -6.79
CA ALA A 236 0.80 11.58 -5.92
C ALA A 236 -0.52 12.26 -5.50
N ASN A 237 -1.59 11.47 -5.43
CA ASN A 237 -2.91 11.93 -5.03
C ASN A 237 -3.26 11.49 -3.61
N ILE A 238 -2.70 10.37 -3.16
CA ILE A 238 -2.92 9.77 -1.85
C ILE A 238 -1.57 9.40 -1.25
N ILE A 239 -1.36 9.73 0.01
CA ILE A 239 -0.18 9.31 0.78
C ILE A 239 -0.63 8.31 1.86
N ARG A 240 -0.05 7.11 1.84
CA ARG A 240 -0.21 6.13 2.90
C ARG A 240 0.93 6.28 3.89
N THR A 241 0.61 6.73 5.09
CA THR A 241 1.58 7.08 6.13
C THR A 241 1.31 6.39 7.47
N HIS A 242 2.31 6.39 8.36
CA HIS A 242 2.17 6.00 9.78
C HIS A 242 2.08 7.21 10.71
N ASN A 243 2.27 8.42 10.20
CA ASN A 243 2.39 9.66 10.96
C ASN A 243 1.43 10.70 10.36
N VAL A 244 0.13 10.54 10.63
CA VAL A 244 -0.94 11.28 9.92
C VAL A 244 -0.82 12.78 10.15
N ALA A 245 -0.70 13.24 11.40
CA ALA A 245 -0.61 14.66 11.73
C ALA A 245 0.59 15.32 11.04
N GLU A 246 1.78 14.76 11.26
CA GLU A 246 3.03 15.32 10.72
C GLU A 246 3.05 15.31 9.18
N THR A 247 2.49 14.27 8.56
CA THR A 247 2.34 14.18 7.10
C THR A 247 1.41 15.28 6.58
N LYS A 248 0.28 15.47 7.24
CA LYS A 248 -0.70 16.50 6.88
C LYS A 248 -0.14 17.92 6.98
N GLU A 249 0.54 18.21 8.09
CA GLU A 249 1.21 19.49 8.31
C GLU A 249 2.27 19.78 7.24
N ALA A 250 3.14 18.80 6.96
CA ALA A 250 4.20 18.92 5.97
C ALA A 250 3.64 19.16 4.56
N ILE A 251 2.62 18.40 4.15
CA ILE A 251 2.00 18.51 2.83
C ILE A 251 1.25 19.84 2.70
N THR A 252 0.46 20.22 3.71
CA THR A 252 -0.29 21.48 3.71
C THR A 252 0.64 22.66 3.60
N THR A 253 1.74 22.65 4.36
CA THR A 253 2.77 23.70 4.31
C THR A 253 3.38 23.80 2.90
N ALA A 254 3.80 22.66 2.34
CA ALA A 254 4.42 22.64 1.01
C ALA A 254 3.47 23.15 -0.09
N GLN A 255 2.18 22.78 -0.03
CA GLN A 255 1.16 23.24 -0.98
C GLN A 255 0.84 24.75 -0.89
N LYS A 256 1.15 25.39 0.23
CA LYS A 256 0.99 26.86 0.37
C LYS A 256 2.20 27.62 -0.15
N ILE A 257 3.35 26.98 -0.25
CA ILE A 257 4.60 27.58 -0.73
C ILE A 257 4.76 27.40 -2.25
N SER A 258 4.26 26.30 -2.80
CA SER A 258 4.34 25.95 -4.22
C SER A 258 3.09 26.39 -4.98
#